data_59f96436e423f188a6e82d15fe9bcecf
#
_entry.id   59f96436e423f188a6e82d15fe9bcecf
#
_cell.length_a   1.000
_cell.length_b   1.000
_cell.length_c   1.000
_cell.angle_alpha   90.00
_cell.angle_beta   90.00
_cell.angle_gamma   90.00
#
_symmetry.space_group_name_H-M   'P 1'
#
loop_
_entity.id
_entity.type
_entity.pdbx_description
1 polymer ?
#
loop_
_entity_poly.entity_id
_entity_poly.type
_entity_poly.pdbx_seq_one_letter_code
_entity_poly.pdbx_strand_id
1 'polypeptide(L)'
;MEKLTEQQKLEQRRLGPVNKAAFRFMVGLATVLFKKKYGVSFTYADDIRPYRGKPYIVVSNHASRVDYVFTAPAFWPDTFNFVVGYNEFFRSHLAGVLRAMQTVPKKNFVQQPYAIRQMIRIIRGGG
;
A
#
# COMPACT_ATOMS: atom_id res chain seq x y z
N MET A 1 -26.74 -20.92 7.61
CA MET A 1 -25.76 -20.13 6.83
C MET A 1 -24.38 -20.42 7.38
N GLU A 2 -23.50 -20.92 6.57
CA GLU A 2 -22.13 -21.17 6.94
C GLU A 2 -21.39 -19.83 7.07
N LYS A 3 -20.70 -19.61 8.20
CA LYS A 3 -19.94 -18.37 8.40
C LYS A 3 -18.70 -18.41 7.50
N LEU A 4 -18.54 -17.40 6.68
CA LEU A 4 -17.35 -17.23 5.85
C LEU A 4 -16.08 -17.25 6.73
N THR A 5 -15.07 -17.96 6.28
CA THR A 5 -13.74 -17.90 6.91
C THR A 5 -13.14 -16.51 6.75
N GLU A 6 -12.19 -16.13 7.61
CA GLU A 6 -11.48 -14.85 7.48
C GLU A 6 -10.77 -14.71 6.12
N GLN A 7 -10.31 -15.82 5.56
CA GLN A 7 -9.73 -15.87 4.23
C GLN A 7 -10.76 -15.52 3.14
N GLN A 8 -11.92 -16.14 3.18
CA GLN A 8 -13.00 -15.86 2.24
C GLN A 8 -13.49 -14.42 2.34
N LYS A 9 -13.60 -13.89 3.56
CA LYS A 9 -13.94 -12.47 3.79
C LYS A 9 -12.92 -11.53 3.15
N LEU A 10 -11.63 -11.84 3.29
CA LEU A 10 -10.57 -11.02 2.71
C LEU A 10 -10.63 -11.02 1.17
N GLU A 11 -10.86 -12.18 0.55
CA GLU A 11 -10.93 -12.34 -0.90
C GLU A 11 -12.24 -11.81 -1.53
N GLN A 12 -13.25 -11.54 -0.72
CA GLN A 12 -14.51 -10.94 -1.18
C GLN A 12 -14.52 -9.41 -1.07
N ARG A 13 -13.53 -8.80 -0.44
CA ARG A 13 -13.47 -7.35 -0.31
C ARG A 13 -13.32 -6.67 -1.66
N ARG A 14 -14.10 -5.62 -1.85
CA ARG A 14 -13.91 -4.69 -2.97
C ARG A 14 -13.04 -3.55 -2.49
N LEU A 15 -11.86 -3.45 -3.05
CA LEU A 15 -10.91 -2.40 -2.71
C LEU A 15 -11.09 -1.18 -3.63
N GLY A 16 -10.76 -0.02 -3.10
CA GLY A 16 -10.73 1.24 -3.82
C GLY A 16 -9.48 2.03 -3.46
N PRO A 17 -9.33 3.25 -4.00
CA PRO A 17 -8.25 4.15 -3.59
C PRO A 17 -8.24 4.36 -2.08
N VAL A 18 -7.06 4.46 -1.50
CA VAL A 18 -6.90 4.72 -0.07
C VAL A 18 -7.45 6.11 0.29
N ASN A 19 -7.93 6.26 1.52
CA ASN A 19 -8.31 7.58 2.04
C ASN A 19 -7.08 8.49 2.08
N LYS A 20 -7.09 9.55 1.29
CA LYS A 20 -5.93 10.45 1.10
C LYS A 20 -5.53 11.15 2.39
N ALA A 21 -6.50 11.60 3.18
CA ALA A 21 -6.23 12.29 4.45
C ALA A 21 -5.59 11.34 5.47
N ALA A 22 -6.15 10.15 5.64
CA ALA A 22 -5.61 9.14 6.54
C ALA A 22 -4.21 8.69 6.12
N PHE A 23 -4.00 8.46 4.83
CA PHE A 23 -2.69 8.08 4.29
C PHE A 23 -1.63 9.17 4.56
N ARG A 24 -1.95 10.43 4.23
CA ARG A 24 -1.04 11.55 4.44
C ARG A 24 -0.73 11.76 5.92
N PHE A 25 -1.69 11.62 6.78
CA PHE A 25 -1.47 11.71 8.23
C PHE A 25 -0.49 10.62 8.71
N MET A 26 -0.74 9.36 8.34
CA MET A 26 0.12 8.24 8.74
C MET A 26 1.53 8.35 8.17
N VAL A 27 1.65 8.64 6.88
CA VAL A 27 2.95 8.78 6.21
C VAL A 27 3.69 10.02 6.70
N GLY A 28 3.00 11.12 6.92
CA GLY A 28 3.59 12.34 7.48
C GLY A 28 4.17 12.10 8.86
N LEU A 29 3.42 11.47 9.75
CA LEU A 29 3.89 11.11 11.09
C LEU A 29 5.09 10.16 11.04
N ALA A 30 5.01 9.11 10.24
CA ALA A 30 6.11 8.16 10.04
C ALA A 30 7.37 8.87 9.48
N THR A 31 7.19 9.76 8.50
CA THR A 31 8.29 10.51 7.89
C THR A 31 9.03 11.35 8.92
N VAL A 32 8.31 12.10 9.77
CA VAL A 32 8.92 12.92 10.81
C VAL A 32 9.71 12.06 11.80
N LEU A 33 9.13 10.97 12.26
CA LEU A 33 9.77 10.07 13.22
C LEU A 33 11.01 9.38 12.65
N PHE A 34 10.92 8.83 11.44
CA PHE A 34 11.99 8.08 10.83
C PHE A 34 13.09 8.97 10.24
N LYS A 35 12.74 10.11 9.66
CA LYS A 35 13.73 11.09 9.17
C LYS A 35 14.60 11.60 10.31
N LYS A 36 14.00 11.90 11.46
CA LYS A 36 14.71 12.32 12.65
C LYS A 36 15.63 11.22 13.19
N LYS A 37 15.17 9.95 13.17
CA LYS A 37 15.90 8.82 13.73
C LYS A 37 17.02 8.30 12.81
N TYR A 38 16.80 8.27 11.49
CA TYR A 38 17.68 7.62 10.53
C TYR A 38 18.33 8.56 9.51
N GLY A 39 18.04 9.84 9.53
CA GLY A 39 18.62 10.82 8.62
C GLY A 39 18.30 10.54 7.14
N VAL A 40 17.09 10.08 6.83
CA VAL A 40 16.70 9.67 5.47
C VAL A 40 16.65 10.88 4.54
N SER A 41 17.24 10.74 3.36
CA SER A 41 17.16 11.69 2.24
C SER A 41 16.71 10.98 0.97
N PHE A 42 16.09 11.71 0.05
CA PHE A 42 15.64 11.19 -1.24
C PHE A 42 16.32 11.94 -2.37
N THR A 43 16.86 11.19 -3.33
CA THR A 43 17.43 11.72 -4.57
C THR A 43 16.62 11.18 -5.74
N TYR A 44 16.24 12.07 -6.66
CA TYR A 44 15.40 11.72 -7.80
C TYR A 44 16.23 11.85 -9.08
N ALA A 45 16.32 10.77 -9.86
CA ALA A 45 16.98 10.79 -11.17
C ALA A 45 16.13 11.55 -12.20
N ASP A 46 14.81 11.42 -12.10
CA ASP A 46 13.85 12.07 -12.98
C ASP A 46 12.82 12.88 -12.19
N ASP A 47 12.20 13.85 -12.85
CA ASP A 47 11.12 14.64 -12.27
C ASP A 47 9.83 13.82 -12.19
N ILE A 48 9.31 13.60 -10.98
CA ILE A 48 8.05 12.88 -10.76
C ILE A 48 6.82 13.78 -10.80
N ARG A 49 6.97 15.11 -10.80
CA ARG A 49 5.85 16.06 -10.78
C ARG A 49 4.86 15.89 -11.93
N PRO A 50 5.27 15.55 -13.18
CA PRO A 50 4.33 15.32 -14.27
C PRO A 50 3.35 14.17 -14.05
N TYR A 51 3.67 13.24 -13.16
CA TYR A 51 2.83 12.07 -12.85
C TYR A 51 1.84 12.30 -11.71
N ARG A 52 2.01 13.38 -10.95
CA ARG A 52 1.13 13.71 -9.83
C ARG A 52 -0.31 13.91 -10.29
N GLY A 53 -1.25 13.38 -9.49
CA GLY A 53 -2.67 13.44 -9.80
C GLY A 53 -3.13 12.49 -10.91
N LYS A 54 -2.25 11.66 -11.44
CA LYS A 54 -2.56 10.62 -12.42
C LYS A 54 -2.37 9.25 -11.78
N PRO A 55 -3.14 8.22 -12.17
CA PRO A 55 -2.88 6.85 -11.74
C PRO A 55 -1.51 6.37 -12.25
N TYR A 56 -0.71 5.78 -11.37
CA TYR A 56 0.56 5.14 -11.72
C TYR A 56 0.90 4.01 -10.77
N ILE A 57 1.82 3.15 -11.17
CA ILE A 57 2.30 2.02 -10.39
C ILE A 57 3.72 2.32 -9.92
N VAL A 58 3.95 2.17 -8.62
CA VAL A 58 5.27 2.26 -8.02
C VAL A 58 5.85 0.87 -7.86
N VAL A 59 7.05 0.66 -8.38
CA VAL A 59 7.82 -0.57 -8.19
C VAL A 59 9.13 -0.22 -7.49
N SER A 60 9.45 -0.91 -6.43
CA SER A 60 10.68 -0.71 -5.67
C SER A 60 11.35 -2.03 -5.30
N ASN A 61 12.66 -1.98 -5.06
CA ASN A 61 13.37 -3.08 -4.44
C ASN A 61 12.83 -3.32 -3.03
N HIS A 62 12.79 -4.58 -2.63
CA HIS A 62 12.29 -4.98 -1.33
C HIS A 62 13.35 -5.79 -0.59
N ALA A 63 14.03 -5.15 0.34
CA ALA A 63 15.10 -5.76 1.12
C ALA A 63 14.73 -5.95 2.60
N SER A 64 13.70 -5.26 3.08
CA SER A 64 13.27 -5.28 4.47
C SER A 64 11.74 -5.20 4.60
N ARG A 65 11.19 -5.75 5.67
CA ARG A 65 9.76 -5.69 5.98
C ARG A 65 9.22 -4.26 6.17
N VAL A 66 10.10 -3.30 6.40
CA VAL A 66 9.73 -1.91 6.68
C VAL A 66 10.02 -0.95 5.54
N ASP A 67 10.36 -1.45 4.35
CA ASP A 67 10.73 -0.61 3.21
C ASP A 67 9.63 0.36 2.77
N TYR A 68 8.37 0.02 2.99
CA TYR A 68 7.24 0.91 2.72
C TYR A 68 7.33 2.25 3.47
N VAL A 69 7.97 2.26 4.62
CA VAL A 69 8.21 3.48 5.42
C VAL A 69 9.12 4.47 4.67
N PHE A 70 9.97 3.99 3.80
CA PHE A 70 10.86 4.82 2.99
C PHE A 70 10.27 5.14 1.61
N THR A 71 9.58 4.19 1.01
CA THR A 71 8.95 4.36 -0.30
C THR A 71 7.82 5.39 -0.27
N ALA A 72 6.94 5.32 0.71
CA ALA A 72 5.80 6.23 0.80
C ALA A 72 6.20 7.71 0.92
N PRO A 73 7.16 8.11 1.77
CA PRO A 73 7.61 9.50 1.85
C PRO A 73 8.28 10.01 0.57
N ALA A 74 8.93 9.15 -0.22
CA ALA A 74 9.58 9.53 -1.45
C ALA A 74 8.62 10.11 -2.50
N PHE A 75 7.36 9.70 -2.46
CA PHE A 75 6.31 10.14 -3.38
C PHE A 75 5.34 11.14 -2.76
N TRP A 76 5.65 11.67 -1.58
CA TRP A 76 4.82 12.69 -0.95
C TRP A 76 4.53 13.88 -1.88
N PRO A 77 3.32 14.41 -1.98
CA PRO A 77 2.10 14.11 -1.20
C PRO A 77 1.18 13.06 -1.87
N ASP A 78 1.66 12.32 -2.84
CA ASP A 78 0.84 11.32 -3.52
C ASP A 78 0.48 10.17 -2.58
N THR A 79 -0.66 9.55 -2.84
CA THR A 79 -1.20 8.46 -2.05
C THR A 79 -1.34 7.21 -2.91
N PHE A 80 -1.10 6.06 -2.35
CA PHE A 80 -1.22 4.80 -3.09
C PHE A 80 -1.61 3.64 -2.19
N ASN A 81 -2.09 2.58 -2.83
CA ASN A 81 -2.41 1.32 -2.18
C ASN A 81 -1.20 0.39 -2.28
N PHE A 82 -0.84 -0.23 -1.16
CA PHE A 82 0.22 -1.23 -1.15
C PHE A 82 -0.28 -2.60 -1.62
N VAL A 83 0.62 -3.39 -2.18
CA VAL A 83 0.42 -4.82 -2.39
C VAL A 83 1.30 -5.56 -1.39
N VAL A 84 0.69 -6.35 -0.53
CA VAL A 84 1.37 -6.99 0.62
C VAL A 84 1.08 -8.48 0.62
N GLY A 85 2.04 -9.25 1.10
CA GLY A 85 1.90 -10.69 1.26
C GLY A 85 0.65 -11.07 2.06
N TYR A 86 -0.10 -12.01 1.55
CA TYR A 86 -1.37 -12.46 2.11
C TYR A 86 -1.29 -12.82 3.61
N ASN A 87 -0.18 -13.45 4.02
CA ASN A 87 0.00 -13.87 5.41
C ASN A 87 0.10 -12.71 6.41
N GLU A 88 0.51 -11.52 5.98
CA GLU A 88 0.61 -10.35 6.85
C GLU A 88 -0.75 -9.89 7.38
N PHE A 89 -1.84 -10.21 6.68
CA PHE A 89 -3.20 -9.92 7.12
C PHE A 89 -3.67 -10.76 8.31
N PHE A 90 -2.97 -11.85 8.62
CA PHE A 90 -3.31 -12.78 9.70
C PHE A 90 -2.22 -12.87 10.79
N ARG A 91 -1.00 -12.50 10.44
CA ARG A 91 0.18 -12.71 11.28
C ARG A 91 0.45 -11.58 12.25
N SER A 92 0.06 -10.36 11.93
CA SER A 92 0.50 -9.19 12.65
C SER A 92 -0.68 -8.39 13.22
N HIS A 93 -0.41 -7.66 14.32
CA HIS A 93 -1.31 -6.62 14.84
C HIS A 93 -1.51 -5.47 13.85
N LEU A 94 -0.78 -5.44 12.74
CA LEU A 94 -0.97 -4.48 11.64
C LEU A 94 -2.11 -4.86 10.70
N ALA A 95 -2.74 -6.01 10.87
CA ALA A 95 -3.83 -6.46 9.99
C ALA A 95 -4.97 -5.43 9.86
N GLY A 96 -5.34 -4.77 10.95
CA GLY A 96 -6.34 -3.69 10.95
C GLY A 96 -5.90 -2.49 10.12
N VAL A 97 -4.63 -2.08 10.25
CA VAL A 97 -4.04 -0.98 9.47
C VAL A 97 -3.99 -1.32 7.99
N LEU A 98 -3.55 -2.53 7.63
CA LEU A 98 -3.51 -3.00 6.25
C LEU A 98 -4.90 -2.97 5.61
N ARG A 99 -5.94 -3.36 6.35
CA ARG A 99 -7.32 -3.30 5.87
C ARG A 99 -7.83 -1.88 5.72
N ALA A 100 -7.54 -1.00 6.65
CA ALA A 100 -7.92 0.42 6.59
C ALA A 100 -7.22 1.16 5.44
N MET A 101 -6.00 0.78 5.11
CA MET A 101 -5.20 1.33 4.00
C MET A 101 -5.60 0.77 2.62
N GLN A 102 -6.67 -0.01 2.52
CA GLN A 102 -7.10 -0.64 1.26
C GLN A 102 -5.96 -1.43 0.58
N THR A 103 -5.12 -2.09 1.40
CA THR A 103 -3.97 -2.87 0.92
C THR A 103 -4.43 -4.11 0.17
N VAL A 104 -3.80 -4.39 -0.95
CA VAL A 104 -4.11 -5.57 -1.78
C VAL A 104 -3.37 -6.79 -1.25
N PRO A 105 -4.08 -7.83 -0.77
CA PRO A 105 -3.44 -9.07 -0.36
C PRO A 105 -3.03 -9.90 -1.59
N LYS A 106 -1.79 -10.38 -1.62
CA LYS A 106 -1.28 -11.25 -2.67
C LYS A 106 -0.65 -12.50 -2.09
N LYS A 107 -1.12 -13.66 -2.55
CA LYS A 107 -0.49 -14.95 -2.24
C LYS A 107 0.84 -15.10 -3.00
N ASN A 108 1.88 -15.57 -2.31
CA ASN A 108 3.17 -15.82 -2.92
C ASN A 108 3.11 -17.03 -3.85
N PHE A 109 3.90 -17.00 -4.92
CA PHE A 109 4.08 -18.08 -5.88
C PHE A 109 2.81 -18.58 -6.61
N VAL A 110 1.70 -17.84 -6.51
CA VAL A 110 0.43 -18.18 -7.14
C VAL A 110 -0.06 -16.99 -7.94
N GLN A 111 -0.56 -17.24 -9.15
CA GLN A 111 -1.33 -16.24 -9.88
C GLN A 111 -2.70 -16.08 -9.19
N GLN A 112 -3.02 -14.85 -8.83
CA GLN A 112 -4.23 -14.57 -8.06
C GLN A 112 -5.08 -13.53 -8.80
N PRO A 113 -6.11 -13.98 -9.52
CA PRO A 113 -7.00 -13.07 -10.27
C PRO A 113 -7.65 -11.99 -9.39
N TYR A 114 -7.92 -12.31 -8.13
CA TYR A 114 -8.44 -11.35 -7.17
C TYR A 114 -7.53 -10.13 -7.03
N ALA A 115 -6.24 -10.33 -6.77
CA ALA A 115 -5.28 -9.24 -6.59
C ALA A 115 -5.20 -8.34 -7.83
N ILE A 116 -5.14 -8.95 -9.01
CA ILE A 116 -5.10 -8.22 -10.29
C ILE A 116 -6.37 -7.38 -10.48
N ARG A 117 -7.54 -7.96 -10.24
CA ARG A 117 -8.81 -7.23 -10.34
C ARG A 117 -8.91 -6.05 -9.38
N GLN A 118 -8.40 -6.20 -8.16
CA GLN A 118 -8.39 -5.11 -7.18
C GLN A 118 -7.42 -4.00 -7.60
N MET A 119 -6.23 -4.33 -8.08
CA MET A 119 -5.27 -3.33 -8.58
C MET A 119 -5.86 -2.52 -9.75
N ILE A 120 -6.48 -3.19 -10.72
CA ILE A 120 -7.16 -2.51 -11.84
C ILE A 120 -8.26 -1.58 -11.35
N ARG A 121 -9.06 -2.03 -10.38
CA ARG A 121 -10.12 -1.20 -9.79
C ARG A 121 -9.58 0.04 -9.10
N ILE A 122 -8.52 -0.09 -8.33
CA ILE A 122 -7.86 1.03 -7.66
C ILE A 122 -7.38 2.05 -8.68
N ILE A 123 -6.68 1.61 -9.72
CA ILE A 123 -6.16 2.49 -10.78
C ILE A 123 -7.31 3.21 -11.49
N ARG A 124 -8.36 2.50 -11.85
CA ARG A 124 -9.55 3.10 -12.50
C ARG A 124 -10.30 4.07 -11.58
N GLY A 125 -10.20 3.91 -10.28
CA GLY A 125 -10.74 4.81 -9.27
C GLY A 125 -9.87 6.03 -8.95
N GLY A 126 -8.71 6.19 -9.62
CA GLY A 126 -7.80 7.32 -9.44
C GLY A 126 -6.71 7.06 -8.38
N GLY A 127 -6.50 5.82 -8.01
CA GLY A 127 -5.42 5.42 -7.10
C GLY A 127 -4.10 5.18 -7.82
#